data_66dfdc469156299f66f8635a07ddfa30
#
_entry.id   66dfdc469156299f66f8635a07ddfa30
#
_cell.length_a   1.000
_cell.length_b   1.000
_cell.length_c   1.000
_cell.angle_alpha   90.00
_cell.angle_beta   90.00
_cell.angle_gamma   90.00
#
_symmetry.space_group_name_H-M   'P 1'
#
loop_
_entity.id
_entity.type
_entity.pdbx_description
1 polymer ?
#
loop_
_entity_poly.entity_id
_entity_poly.type
_entity_poly.pdbx_seq_one_letter_code
_entity_poly.pdbx_strand_id
1 'polypeptide(L)'
;MAQTFHRSANSISRLSILAVIVIATVLLSVAWEMQQAPYVTYQGMRQAQPVPFSHQHHNAGLGIDCRYCHTSVEQSSYAGIPPTKTCMNCHSQIWTNAAMLEPVRESYRTGDSLIWTKVNYLPDYVYFNHSIHINKGVGCATCHGPVNQMPFMYQESSMRMSWCLDCHRAPEKFLRPRDQVFNMNYQPPTLTHPVQLADGSRYTEQAQLGTALKTQYHVRTVEDITSCNTCHR
;
A
#
# COMPACT_ATOMS: atom_id res chain seq x y z
N MET A 1 32.86 -28.60 -55.16
CA MET A 1 32.51 -27.24 -54.66
C MET A 1 33.56 -26.87 -53.62
N ALA A 2 34.23 -25.74 -53.78
CA ALA A 2 35.23 -25.28 -52.81
C ALA A 2 34.52 -24.83 -51.51
N GLN A 3 35.02 -25.31 -50.37
CA GLN A 3 34.49 -24.91 -49.06
C GLN A 3 34.94 -23.48 -48.79
N THR A 4 33.97 -22.54 -48.73
CA THR A 4 34.23 -21.12 -48.55
C THR A 4 34.62 -20.78 -47.11
N PHE A 5 34.10 -21.53 -46.11
CA PHE A 5 34.35 -21.29 -44.70
C PHE A 5 35.17 -22.39 -44.04
N HIS A 6 35.94 -22.04 -43.03
CA HIS A 6 36.70 -23.00 -42.24
C HIS A 6 35.78 -24.02 -41.56
N ARG A 7 36.26 -25.23 -41.26
CA ARG A 7 35.47 -26.32 -40.64
C ARG A 7 34.85 -25.95 -39.29
N SER A 8 35.48 -25.03 -38.56
CA SER A 8 34.99 -24.54 -37.27
C SER A 8 33.84 -23.51 -37.38
N ALA A 9 33.56 -22.96 -38.58
CA ALA A 9 32.54 -21.92 -38.75
C ALA A 9 31.16 -22.32 -38.23
N ASN A 10 30.73 -23.56 -38.44
CA ASN A 10 29.46 -24.08 -37.96
C ASN A 10 29.42 -24.20 -36.42
N SER A 11 30.53 -24.60 -35.80
CA SER A 11 30.61 -24.69 -34.34
C SER A 11 30.63 -23.27 -33.69
N ILE A 12 31.41 -22.36 -34.29
CA ILE A 12 31.46 -20.96 -33.85
C ILE A 12 30.08 -20.32 -33.97
N SER A 13 29.39 -20.51 -35.11
CA SER A 13 28.03 -19.97 -35.31
C SER A 13 27.03 -20.51 -34.27
N ARG A 14 27.05 -21.82 -34.01
CA ARG A 14 26.15 -22.39 -32.97
C ARG A 14 26.47 -21.89 -31.58
N LEU A 15 27.75 -21.83 -31.22
CA LEU A 15 28.18 -21.33 -29.91
C LEU A 15 27.87 -19.82 -29.74
N SER A 16 28.06 -19.02 -30.79
CA SER A 16 27.75 -17.58 -30.72
C SER A 16 26.24 -17.33 -30.58
N ILE A 17 25.40 -18.08 -31.29
CA ILE A 17 23.94 -17.97 -31.13
C ILE A 17 23.54 -18.38 -29.72
N LEU A 18 24.07 -19.51 -29.21
CA LEU A 18 23.80 -19.95 -27.85
C LEU A 18 24.26 -18.90 -26.83
N ALA A 19 25.46 -18.35 -26.98
CA ALA A 19 25.99 -17.31 -26.12
C ALA A 19 25.11 -16.05 -26.12
N VAL A 20 24.65 -15.60 -27.28
CA VAL A 20 23.74 -14.45 -27.40
C VAL A 20 22.42 -14.73 -26.67
N ILE A 21 21.81 -15.91 -26.82
CA ILE A 21 20.57 -16.28 -26.14
C ILE A 21 20.79 -16.28 -24.61
N VAL A 22 21.87 -16.90 -24.14
CA VAL A 22 22.18 -16.95 -22.71
C VAL A 22 22.39 -15.53 -22.15
N ILE A 23 23.20 -14.71 -22.80
CA ILE A 23 23.46 -13.33 -22.39
C ILE A 23 22.15 -12.52 -22.37
N ALA A 24 21.34 -12.60 -23.42
CA ALA A 24 20.06 -11.90 -23.48
C ALA A 24 19.13 -12.34 -22.35
N THR A 25 19.03 -13.64 -22.08
CA THR A 25 18.21 -14.17 -20.98
C THR A 25 18.69 -13.64 -19.61
N VAL A 26 20.00 -13.67 -19.37
CA VAL A 26 20.58 -13.15 -18.12
C VAL A 26 20.32 -11.66 -17.97
N LEU A 27 20.55 -10.87 -19.03
CA LEU A 27 20.32 -9.42 -18.99
C LEU A 27 18.84 -9.08 -18.74
N LEU A 28 17.92 -9.78 -19.39
CA LEU A 28 16.49 -9.60 -19.16
C LEU A 28 16.08 -10.00 -17.74
N SER A 29 16.63 -11.09 -17.20
CA SER A 29 16.37 -11.51 -15.82
C SER A 29 16.89 -10.49 -14.81
N VAL A 30 18.11 -9.99 -15.01
CA VAL A 30 18.70 -8.96 -14.15
C VAL A 30 17.87 -7.66 -14.22
N ALA A 31 17.49 -7.23 -15.42
CA ALA A 31 16.65 -6.03 -15.60
C ALA A 31 15.28 -6.19 -14.90
N TRP A 32 14.70 -7.39 -14.98
CA TRP A 32 13.45 -7.72 -14.29
C TRP A 32 13.61 -7.61 -12.78
N GLU A 33 14.63 -8.21 -12.18
CA GLU A 33 14.89 -8.14 -10.73
C GLU A 33 15.21 -6.71 -10.29
N MET A 34 15.98 -5.97 -11.07
CA MET A 34 16.29 -4.56 -10.76
C MET A 34 15.04 -3.69 -10.70
N GLN A 35 14.08 -3.86 -11.61
CA GLN A 35 12.81 -3.13 -11.57
C GLN A 35 11.96 -3.50 -10.35
N GLN A 36 12.22 -4.62 -9.73
CA GLN A 36 11.52 -5.08 -8.53
C GLN A 36 12.20 -4.64 -7.23
N ALA A 37 13.41 -4.16 -7.32
CA ALA A 37 14.17 -3.78 -6.15
C ALA A 37 13.51 -2.64 -5.36
N PRO A 38 13.66 -2.61 -4.02
CA PRO A 38 13.19 -1.51 -3.17
C PRO A 38 13.69 -0.14 -3.62
N TYR A 39 14.87 -0.08 -4.19
CA TYR A 39 15.45 1.16 -4.76
C TYR A 39 14.57 1.80 -5.85
N VAL A 40 13.93 0.97 -6.69
CA VAL A 40 13.03 1.46 -7.76
C VAL A 40 11.60 1.68 -7.26
N THR A 41 11.14 0.81 -6.37
CA THR A 41 9.78 0.84 -5.84
C THR A 41 9.61 1.72 -4.62
N TYR A 42 10.69 2.18 -4.03
CA TYR A 42 10.73 2.91 -2.75
C TYR A 42 10.15 2.12 -1.56
N GLN A 43 9.88 0.82 -1.73
CA GLN A 43 9.37 -0.04 -0.67
C GLN A 43 10.36 -0.11 0.50
N GLY A 44 9.88 0.11 1.72
CA GLY A 44 10.69 0.13 2.94
C GLY A 44 11.57 1.37 3.10
N MET A 45 11.58 2.29 2.12
CA MET A 45 12.42 3.50 2.18
C MET A 45 11.67 4.64 2.86
N ARG A 46 12.28 5.20 3.90
CA ARG A 46 11.76 6.38 4.59
C ARG A 46 12.03 7.63 3.75
N GLN A 47 10.98 8.43 3.55
CA GLN A 47 11.05 9.68 2.81
C GLN A 47 11.18 10.86 3.78
N ALA A 48 12.06 11.82 3.44
CA ALA A 48 12.15 13.07 4.19
C ALA A 48 10.84 13.85 4.07
N GLN A 49 10.39 14.40 5.17
CA GLN A 49 9.15 15.17 5.25
C GLN A 49 9.45 16.60 5.77
N PRO A 50 8.65 17.61 5.42
CA PRO A 50 8.83 18.97 5.91
C PRO A 50 8.72 19.06 7.44
N VAL A 51 7.97 18.14 8.03
CA VAL A 51 7.82 17.98 9.48
C VAL A 51 8.00 16.50 9.81
N PRO A 52 8.82 16.16 10.81
CA PRO A 52 9.06 14.76 11.22
C PRO A 52 7.83 14.21 11.98
N PHE A 53 6.73 14.02 11.28
CA PHE A 53 5.47 13.54 11.85
C PHE A 53 5.58 12.04 12.18
N SER A 54 5.22 11.68 13.41
CA SER A 54 5.22 10.30 13.91
C SER A 54 3.81 9.76 14.09
N HIS A 55 3.40 8.82 13.25
CA HIS A 55 2.15 8.08 13.45
C HIS A 55 2.21 7.22 14.72
N GLN A 56 3.37 6.65 15.04
CA GLN A 56 3.56 5.90 16.28
C GLN A 56 3.18 6.73 17.51
N HIS A 57 3.64 7.98 17.58
CA HIS A 57 3.33 8.87 18.69
C HIS A 57 1.84 9.23 18.75
N HIS A 58 1.25 9.62 17.61
CA HIS A 58 -0.13 10.11 17.57
C HIS A 58 -1.16 8.99 17.68
N ASN A 59 -0.97 7.88 16.97
CA ASN A 59 -1.94 6.77 16.97
C ASN A 59 -1.68 5.79 18.14
N ALA A 60 -0.51 5.13 18.21
CA ALA A 60 -0.26 4.15 19.27
C ALA A 60 -0.08 4.81 20.64
N GLY A 61 0.59 5.98 20.71
CA GLY A 61 0.88 6.66 21.98
C GLY A 61 -0.31 7.43 22.53
N LEU A 62 -1.03 8.16 21.68
CA LEU A 62 -2.15 9.05 22.09
C LEU A 62 -3.53 8.47 21.76
N GLY A 63 -3.63 7.37 21.02
CA GLY A 63 -4.91 6.76 20.66
C GLY A 63 -5.74 7.57 19.65
N ILE A 64 -5.12 8.50 18.89
CA ILE A 64 -5.84 9.30 17.90
C ILE A 64 -6.27 8.41 16.75
N ASP A 65 -7.59 8.40 16.46
CA ASP A 65 -8.15 7.63 15.34
C ASP A 65 -7.67 8.17 13.99
N CYS A 66 -7.46 7.28 13.03
CA CYS A 66 -6.99 7.63 11.68
C CYS A 66 -7.88 8.68 11.01
N ARG A 67 -9.20 8.60 11.23
CA ARG A 67 -10.22 9.48 10.65
C ARG A 67 -10.20 10.88 11.20
N TYR A 68 -9.55 11.14 12.34
CA TYR A 68 -9.38 12.50 12.85
C TYR A 68 -8.53 13.35 11.88
N CYS A 69 -7.54 12.73 11.24
CA CYS A 69 -6.66 13.39 10.28
C CYS A 69 -7.05 13.06 8.82
N HIS A 70 -7.37 11.80 8.52
CA HIS A 70 -7.75 11.34 7.19
C HIS A 70 -9.27 11.33 7.02
N THR A 71 -9.88 12.52 7.10
CA THR A 71 -11.34 12.70 7.23
C THR A 71 -12.14 12.25 6.02
N SER A 72 -11.54 12.16 4.83
CA SER A 72 -12.22 11.80 3.58
C SER A 72 -12.09 10.32 3.19
N VAL A 73 -11.36 9.52 3.97
CA VAL A 73 -10.98 8.15 3.59
C VAL A 73 -12.17 7.20 3.36
N GLU A 74 -13.28 7.40 4.06
CA GLU A 74 -14.50 6.59 3.92
C GLU A 74 -15.40 7.07 2.77
N GLN A 75 -15.19 8.27 2.23
CA GLN A 75 -16.11 8.90 1.27
C GLN A 75 -15.47 9.24 -0.06
N SER A 76 -14.14 9.39 -0.11
CA SER A 76 -13.40 9.83 -1.29
C SER A 76 -12.41 8.77 -1.78
N SER A 77 -12.03 8.88 -3.06
CA SER A 77 -10.90 8.14 -3.61
C SER A 77 -9.58 8.52 -2.95
N TYR A 78 -9.47 9.74 -2.45
CA TYR A 78 -8.31 10.27 -1.76
C TYR A 78 -8.55 10.31 -0.26
N ALA A 79 -7.65 9.71 0.54
CA ALA A 79 -7.79 9.65 1.99
C ALA A 79 -7.67 11.03 2.68
N GLY A 80 -7.05 11.97 1.99
CA GLY A 80 -6.80 13.31 2.50
C GLY A 80 -5.54 13.39 3.37
N ILE A 81 -4.84 14.52 3.24
CA ILE A 81 -3.82 14.96 4.20
C ILE A 81 -4.46 16.07 5.04
N PRO A 82 -4.35 16.01 6.37
CA PRO A 82 -5.02 17.00 7.23
C PRO A 82 -4.49 18.41 6.94
N PRO A 83 -5.36 19.42 6.93
CA PRO A 83 -4.93 20.82 6.88
C PRO A 83 -4.13 21.17 8.13
N THR A 84 -3.22 22.11 8.04
CA THR A 84 -2.35 22.57 9.15
C THR A 84 -3.16 22.96 10.40
N LYS A 85 -4.38 23.46 10.21
CA LYS A 85 -5.32 23.78 11.29
C LYS A 85 -5.59 22.58 12.21
N THR A 86 -5.66 21.36 11.66
CA THR A 86 -5.86 20.14 12.46
C THR A 86 -4.70 19.92 13.44
N CYS A 87 -3.48 20.16 13.02
CA CYS A 87 -2.29 20.09 13.88
C CYS A 87 -2.37 21.13 14.99
N MET A 88 -2.79 22.34 14.65
CA MET A 88 -2.88 23.48 15.58
C MET A 88 -4.01 23.36 16.61
N ASN A 89 -4.96 22.43 16.45
CA ASN A 89 -5.93 22.14 17.52
C ASN A 89 -5.25 21.74 18.83
N CYS A 90 -4.11 21.06 18.76
CA CYS A 90 -3.31 20.66 19.91
C CYS A 90 -2.01 21.49 20.02
N HIS A 91 -1.27 21.67 18.92
CA HIS A 91 0.04 22.31 18.93
C HIS A 91 0.03 23.83 19.11
N SER A 92 -1.13 24.45 19.17
CA SER A 92 -1.28 25.81 19.69
C SER A 92 -1.09 25.90 21.20
N GLN A 93 -1.19 24.76 21.92
CA GLN A 93 -1.12 24.72 23.40
C GLN A 93 0.03 23.83 23.89
N ILE A 94 0.38 22.78 23.13
CA ILE A 94 1.46 21.85 23.49
C ILE A 94 2.58 21.90 22.44
N TRP A 95 3.83 21.81 22.90
CA TRP A 95 5.02 21.96 22.07
C TRP A 95 5.06 23.24 21.24
N THR A 96 4.51 24.30 21.78
CA THR A 96 4.29 25.59 21.10
C THR A 96 5.56 26.20 20.50
N ASN A 97 6.73 25.95 21.13
CA ASN A 97 8.03 26.50 20.72
C ASN A 97 8.99 25.45 20.15
N ALA A 98 8.51 24.21 19.88
CA ALA A 98 9.37 23.17 19.32
C ALA A 98 9.80 23.56 17.90
N ALA A 99 11.13 23.57 17.66
CA ALA A 99 11.69 23.97 16.37
C ALA A 99 11.19 23.07 15.21
N MET A 100 10.97 21.78 15.46
CA MET A 100 10.46 20.85 14.44
C MET A 100 9.03 21.19 13.97
N LEU A 101 8.28 21.96 14.74
CA LEU A 101 6.91 22.40 14.41
C LEU A 101 6.87 23.79 13.77
N GLU A 102 8.02 24.44 13.57
CA GLU A 102 8.07 25.76 12.94
C GLU A 102 7.39 25.77 11.56
N PRO A 103 7.61 24.79 10.67
CA PRO A 103 6.90 24.77 9.39
C PRO A 103 5.37 24.69 9.53
N VAL A 104 4.86 24.02 10.58
CA VAL A 104 3.40 23.95 10.86
C VAL A 104 2.88 25.30 11.29
N ARG A 105 3.57 25.98 12.22
CA ARG A 105 3.17 27.32 12.68
C ARG A 105 3.21 28.35 11.56
N GLU A 106 4.26 28.30 10.74
CA GLU A 106 4.39 29.21 9.60
C GLU A 106 3.29 28.99 8.58
N SER A 107 3.04 27.73 8.19
CA SER A 107 1.92 27.38 7.33
C SER A 107 0.57 27.84 7.88
N TYR A 108 0.36 27.72 9.19
CA TYR A 108 -0.87 28.19 9.83
C TYR A 108 -1.00 29.70 9.83
N ARG A 109 0.12 30.42 10.01
CA ARG A 109 0.18 31.88 10.05
C ARG A 109 -0.02 32.51 8.68
N THR A 110 0.59 31.94 7.63
CA THR A 110 0.56 32.48 6.26
C THR A 110 -0.65 31.98 5.46
N GLY A 111 -1.18 30.81 5.79
CA GLY A 111 -2.18 30.11 4.98
C GLY A 111 -1.56 29.26 3.85
N ASP A 112 -0.24 29.24 3.73
CA ASP A 112 0.46 28.43 2.72
C ASP A 112 0.41 26.93 3.10
N SER A 113 0.22 26.08 2.14
CA SER A 113 0.14 24.63 2.37
C SER A 113 1.52 24.03 2.65
N LEU A 114 1.61 23.11 3.60
CA LEU A 114 2.76 22.24 3.77
C LEU A 114 2.86 21.26 2.58
N ILE A 115 4.02 21.23 1.93
CA ILE A 115 4.28 20.32 0.81
C ILE A 115 4.84 19.01 1.36
N TRP A 116 3.96 18.03 1.54
CA TRP A 116 4.35 16.70 2.00
C TRP A 116 4.93 15.85 0.86
N THR A 117 5.98 15.10 1.16
CA THR A 117 6.51 14.11 0.23
C THR A 117 5.57 12.90 0.19
N LYS A 118 5.13 12.52 -1.02
CA LYS A 118 4.27 11.36 -1.23
C LYS A 118 5.04 10.07 -0.90
N VAL A 119 4.53 9.28 0.02
CA VAL A 119 5.18 8.04 0.50
C VAL A 119 4.67 6.83 -0.27
N ASN A 120 3.35 6.68 -0.36
CA ASN A 120 2.74 5.56 -1.10
C ASN A 120 2.47 6.00 -2.53
N TYR A 121 3.11 5.32 -3.47
CA TYR A 121 3.12 5.76 -4.88
C TYR A 121 2.41 4.74 -5.76
N LEU A 122 1.43 5.22 -6.53
CA LEU A 122 0.84 4.51 -7.66
C LEU A 122 1.10 5.31 -8.93
N PRO A 123 1.34 4.65 -10.08
CA PRO A 123 1.42 5.33 -11.37
C PRO A 123 0.14 6.09 -11.70
N ASP A 124 0.25 7.20 -12.44
CA ASP A 124 -0.89 8.09 -12.72
C ASP A 124 -2.00 7.43 -13.55
N TYR A 125 -1.70 6.33 -14.25
CA TYR A 125 -2.68 5.54 -14.99
C TYR A 125 -3.42 4.50 -14.14
N VAL A 126 -3.18 4.46 -12.81
CA VAL A 126 -3.88 3.58 -11.86
C VAL A 126 -4.85 4.40 -11.02
N TYR A 127 -6.14 4.13 -11.18
CA TYR A 127 -7.21 4.83 -10.49
C TYR A 127 -7.63 4.07 -9.23
N PHE A 128 -6.98 4.38 -8.14
CA PHE A 128 -7.29 3.78 -6.83
C PHE A 128 -8.35 4.61 -6.09
N ASN A 129 -9.24 3.91 -5.40
CA ASN A 129 -10.28 4.54 -4.59
C ASN A 129 -10.28 3.98 -3.16
N HIS A 130 -9.88 4.80 -2.18
CA HIS A 130 -9.86 4.42 -0.76
C HIS A 130 -11.25 4.04 -0.25
N SER A 131 -12.28 4.86 -0.53
CA SER A 131 -13.61 4.65 0.06
C SER A 131 -14.20 3.30 -0.29
N ILE A 132 -13.99 2.82 -1.51
CA ILE A 132 -14.47 1.48 -1.92
C ILE A 132 -13.82 0.40 -1.07
N HIS A 133 -12.50 0.43 -0.90
CA HIS A 133 -11.75 -0.59 -0.14
C HIS A 133 -12.13 -0.58 1.34
N ILE A 134 -12.19 0.60 1.95
CA ILE A 134 -12.58 0.78 3.36
C ILE A 134 -14.01 0.27 3.60
N ASN A 135 -14.96 0.68 2.75
CA ASN A 135 -16.36 0.26 2.87
C ASN A 135 -16.59 -1.22 2.56
N LYS A 136 -15.66 -1.88 1.86
CA LYS A 136 -15.68 -3.33 1.63
C LYS A 136 -14.88 -4.12 2.68
N GLY A 137 -14.40 -3.47 3.75
CA GLY A 137 -13.78 -4.17 4.87
C GLY A 137 -12.28 -4.46 4.68
N VAL A 138 -11.59 -3.72 3.83
CA VAL A 138 -10.12 -3.81 3.71
C VAL A 138 -9.49 -2.89 4.75
N GLY A 139 -8.69 -3.45 5.65
CA GLY A 139 -8.04 -2.68 6.72
C GLY A 139 -6.86 -1.86 6.24
N CYS A 140 -6.62 -0.71 6.88
CA CYS A 140 -5.50 0.18 6.56
C CYS A 140 -4.15 -0.54 6.59
N ALA A 141 -3.93 -1.39 7.61
CA ALA A 141 -2.71 -2.18 7.76
C ALA A 141 -2.44 -3.15 6.61
N THR A 142 -3.47 -3.58 5.87
CA THR A 142 -3.31 -4.50 4.73
C THR A 142 -2.47 -3.88 3.61
N CYS A 143 -2.59 -2.55 3.41
CA CYS A 143 -1.86 -1.83 2.37
C CYS A 143 -0.68 -1.02 2.93
N HIS A 144 -0.88 -0.37 4.07
CA HIS A 144 0.08 0.58 4.64
C HIS A 144 0.99 -0.03 5.71
N GLY A 145 0.79 -1.33 6.05
CA GLY A 145 1.56 -1.98 7.12
C GLY A 145 1.23 -1.44 8.52
N PRO A 146 2.10 -1.65 9.49
CA PRO A 146 1.88 -1.27 10.89
C PRO A 146 2.13 0.23 11.13
N VAL A 147 1.32 1.10 10.51
CA VAL A 147 1.48 2.56 10.58
C VAL A 147 1.55 3.08 12.01
N ASN A 148 0.78 2.46 12.93
CA ASN A 148 0.82 2.78 14.35
C ASN A 148 2.18 2.51 15.03
N GLN A 149 3.10 1.83 14.36
CA GLN A 149 4.47 1.58 14.84
C GLN A 149 5.52 2.36 14.04
N MET A 150 5.10 3.20 13.09
CA MET A 150 6.00 3.97 12.23
C MET A 150 6.29 5.36 12.83
N PRO A 151 7.50 5.60 13.35
CA PRO A 151 7.93 6.96 13.70
C PRO A 151 8.15 7.82 12.47
N PHE A 152 8.53 7.22 11.34
CA PHE A 152 8.61 7.82 10.01
C PHE A 152 7.93 6.89 9.02
N MET A 153 7.06 7.45 8.18
CA MET A 153 6.33 6.70 7.18
C MET A 153 7.26 6.15 6.09
N TYR A 154 6.99 4.94 5.69
CA TYR A 154 7.54 4.29 4.50
C TYR A 154 6.46 3.47 3.81
N GLN A 155 6.65 3.18 2.54
CA GLN A 155 5.77 2.29 1.79
C GLN A 155 6.05 0.84 2.18
N GLU A 156 5.09 0.18 2.81
CA GLU A 156 5.24 -1.23 3.23
C GLU A 156 5.07 -2.19 2.05
N SER A 157 4.01 -2.02 1.29
CA SER A 157 3.65 -2.91 0.20
C SER A 157 4.26 -2.45 -1.13
N SER A 158 4.54 -3.38 -2.03
CA SER A 158 5.11 -3.05 -3.35
C SER A 158 4.18 -2.18 -4.20
N MET A 159 2.88 -2.26 -3.96
CA MET A 159 1.81 -1.59 -4.73
C MET A 159 1.87 -1.87 -6.23
N ARG A 160 2.43 -3.01 -6.63
CA ARG A 160 2.46 -3.46 -8.01
C ARG A 160 1.14 -4.10 -8.41
N MET A 161 0.92 -4.21 -9.71
CA MET A 161 -0.26 -4.89 -10.25
C MET A 161 -0.41 -6.32 -9.71
N SER A 162 0.67 -7.10 -9.62
CA SER A 162 0.64 -8.46 -9.06
C SER A 162 0.14 -8.46 -7.61
N TRP A 163 0.64 -7.55 -6.78
CA TRP A 163 0.20 -7.42 -5.39
C TRP A 163 -1.28 -7.04 -5.28
N CYS A 164 -1.77 -6.13 -6.10
CA CYS A 164 -3.20 -5.78 -6.15
C CYS A 164 -4.04 -7.00 -6.59
N LEU A 165 -3.58 -7.72 -7.60
CA LEU A 165 -4.27 -8.91 -8.13
C LEU A 165 -4.30 -10.07 -7.14
N ASP A 166 -3.33 -10.22 -6.24
CA ASP A 166 -3.36 -11.25 -5.18
C ASP A 166 -4.59 -11.06 -4.27
N CYS A 167 -4.89 -9.80 -3.92
CA CYS A 167 -6.11 -9.49 -3.18
C CYS A 167 -7.37 -9.61 -4.04
N HIS A 168 -7.37 -9.07 -5.25
CA HIS A 168 -8.53 -9.07 -6.13
C HIS A 168 -8.94 -10.48 -6.61
N ARG A 169 -8.00 -11.42 -6.68
CA ARG A 169 -8.28 -12.84 -7.00
C ARG A 169 -8.85 -13.64 -5.83
N ALA A 170 -8.55 -13.22 -4.60
CA ALA A 170 -8.98 -13.92 -3.39
C ALA A 170 -9.28 -12.91 -2.26
N PRO A 171 -10.27 -12.00 -2.44
CA PRO A 171 -10.53 -10.92 -1.48
C PRO A 171 -10.91 -11.45 -0.09
N GLU A 172 -11.52 -12.63 0.00
CA GLU A 172 -11.89 -13.27 1.27
C GLU A 172 -10.73 -13.46 2.23
N LYS A 173 -9.50 -13.51 1.75
CA LYS A 173 -8.30 -13.62 2.59
C LYS A 173 -7.96 -12.33 3.35
N PHE A 174 -8.49 -11.19 2.91
CA PHE A 174 -8.07 -9.86 3.37
C PHE A 174 -9.20 -9.05 4.03
N LEU A 175 -10.45 -9.49 3.86
CA LEU A 175 -11.60 -8.80 4.43
C LEU A 175 -11.68 -8.99 5.95
N ARG A 176 -12.09 -7.94 6.63
CA ARG A 176 -12.34 -7.91 8.08
C ARG A 176 -13.65 -7.18 8.39
N PRO A 177 -14.21 -7.32 9.59
CA PRO A 177 -15.38 -6.54 10.01
C PRO A 177 -15.11 -5.03 9.87
N ARG A 178 -16.13 -4.25 9.49
CA ARG A 178 -15.97 -2.81 9.23
C ARG A 178 -15.50 -2.03 10.45
N ASP A 179 -15.93 -2.41 11.64
CA ASP A 179 -15.47 -1.85 12.92
C ASP A 179 -13.98 -2.13 13.18
N GLN A 180 -13.40 -3.13 12.49
CA GLN A 180 -12.00 -3.52 12.60
C GLN A 180 -11.10 -2.92 11.49
N VAL A 181 -11.65 -2.17 10.55
CA VAL A 181 -10.89 -1.60 9.42
C VAL A 181 -9.79 -0.65 9.88
N PHE A 182 -10.06 0.15 10.88
CA PHE A 182 -9.11 1.11 11.47
C PHE A 182 -8.28 0.52 12.63
N ASN A 183 -8.57 -0.72 13.03
CA ASN A 183 -7.79 -1.41 14.05
C ASN A 183 -6.47 -1.92 13.44
N MET A 184 -5.36 -1.23 13.76
CA MET A 184 -4.02 -1.59 13.28
C MET A 184 -3.48 -2.89 13.89
N ASN A 185 -4.06 -3.35 15.00
CA ASN A 185 -3.68 -4.56 15.72
C ASN A 185 -4.65 -5.73 15.46
N TYR A 186 -5.54 -5.59 14.45
CA TYR A 186 -6.46 -6.66 14.10
C TYR A 186 -5.71 -7.94 13.72
N GLN A 187 -6.15 -9.04 14.30
CA GLN A 187 -5.66 -10.37 13.96
C GLN A 187 -6.77 -11.18 13.27
N PRO A 188 -6.45 -11.92 12.20
CA PRO A 188 -7.40 -12.84 11.59
C PRO A 188 -7.91 -13.87 12.60
N PRO A 189 -9.15 -14.38 12.42
CA PRO A 189 -9.71 -15.35 13.33
C PRO A 189 -8.91 -16.66 13.36
N THR A 190 -8.80 -17.22 14.56
CA THR A 190 -8.22 -18.54 14.82
C THR A 190 -9.10 -19.30 15.80
N LEU A 191 -8.84 -20.59 16.03
CA LEU A 191 -9.56 -21.40 17.03
C LEU A 191 -9.49 -20.77 18.43
N THR A 192 -8.36 -20.17 18.78
CA THR A 192 -8.14 -19.53 20.09
C THR A 192 -8.58 -18.06 20.12
N HIS A 193 -8.75 -17.44 18.96
CA HIS A 193 -9.14 -16.03 18.81
C HIS A 193 -10.22 -15.89 17.74
N PRO A 194 -11.45 -16.36 18.01
CA PRO A 194 -12.54 -16.28 17.04
C PRO A 194 -13.04 -14.85 16.89
N VAL A 195 -13.52 -14.53 15.70
CA VAL A 195 -14.23 -13.27 15.40
C VAL A 195 -15.72 -13.53 15.41
N GLN A 196 -16.47 -12.71 16.14
CA GLN A 196 -17.92 -12.73 16.17
C GLN A 196 -18.48 -11.50 15.45
N LEU A 197 -19.43 -11.71 14.55
CA LEU A 197 -20.14 -10.63 13.87
C LEU A 197 -21.37 -10.20 14.68
N ALA A 198 -21.92 -9.03 14.33
CA ALA A 198 -23.09 -8.46 15.00
C ALA A 198 -24.36 -9.32 14.92
N ASP A 199 -24.46 -10.19 13.92
CA ASP A 199 -25.53 -11.16 13.76
C ASP A 199 -25.41 -12.40 14.68
N GLY A 200 -24.35 -12.45 15.50
CA GLY A 200 -24.05 -13.56 16.40
C GLY A 200 -23.23 -14.69 15.77
N SER A 201 -22.99 -14.68 14.46
CA SER A 201 -22.16 -15.68 13.80
C SER A 201 -20.70 -15.59 14.27
N ARG A 202 -20.06 -16.76 14.43
CA ARG A 202 -18.71 -16.89 14.97
C ARG A 202 -17.81 -17.63 13.98
N TYR A 203 -16.66 -17.07 13.70
CA TYR A 203 -15.69 -17.58 12.75
C TYR A 203 -14.34 -17.83 13.41
N THR A 204 -13.73 -18.96 13.08
CA THR A 204 -12.40 -19.37 13.56
C THR A 204 -11.37 -19.45 12.45
N GLU A 205 -11.79 -19.18 11.20
CA GLU A 205 -10.94 -19.21 10.02
C GLU A 205 -11.21 -17.99 9.14
N GLN A 206 -10.14 -17.37 8.66
CA GLN A 206 -10.22 -16.18 7.82
C GLN A 206 -11.01 -16.43 6.51
N ALA A 207 -10.84 -17.60 5.89
CA ALA A 207 -11.53 -17.90 4.64
C ALA A 207 -13.06 -17.94 4.81
N GLN A 208 -13.55 -18.51 5.92
CA GLN A 208 -14.98 -18.56 6.24
C GLN A 208 -15.53 -17.16 6.55
N LEU A 209 -14.85 -16.42 7.41
CA LEU A 209 -15.20 -15.02 7.72
C LEU A 209 -15.22 -14.17 6.45
N GLY A 210 -14.15 -14.21 5.67
CA GLY A 210 -14.03 -13.41 4.46
C GLY A 210 -15.10 -13.75 3.41
N THR A 211 -15.48 -15.02 3.26
CA THR A 211 -16.57 -15.44 2.37
C THR A 211 -17.91 -14.85 2.83
N ALA A 212 -18.21 -14.90 4.13
CA ALA A 212 -19.39 -14.27 4.68
C ALA A 212 -19.40 -12.75 4.46
N LEU A 213 -18.28 -12.08 4.76
CA LEU A 213 -18.13 -10.63 4.56
C LEU A 213 -18.19 -10.23 3.09
N LYS A 214 -17.64 -11.04 2.17
CA LYS A 214 -17.73 -10.81 0.72
C LYS A 214 -19.18 -10.71 0.26
N THR A 215 -20.03 -11.60 0.76
CA THR A 215 -21.47 -11.59 0.49
C THR A 215 -22.15 -10.39 1.16
N GLN A 216 -21.92 -10.20 2.46
CA GLN A 216 -22.53 -9.14 3.26
C GLN A 216 -22.19 -7.72 2.73
N TYR A 217 -20.96 -7.52 2.28
CA TYR A 217 -20.49 -6.23 1.77
C TYR A 217 -20.68 -6.06 0.27
N HIS A 218 -21.34 -7.03 -0.40
CA HIS A 218 -21.58 -6.99 -1.84
C HIS A 218 -20.29 -6.72 -2.63
N VAL A 219 -19.24 -7.49 -2.33
CA VAL A 219 -18.01 -7.43 -3.11
C VAL A 219 -18.30 -8.04 -4.48
N ARG A 220 -17.94 -7.33 -5.55
CA ARG A 220 -18.15 -7.80 -6.93
C ARG A 220 -17.42 -9.11 -7.20
N THR A 221 -17.76 -9.78 -8.30
CA THR A 221 -17.12 -11.03 -8.70
C THR A 221 -15.63 -10.84 -8.98
N VAL A 222 -14.86 -11.93 -8.94
CA VAL A 222 -13.43 -11.88 -9.24
C VAL A 222 -13.21 -11.39 -10.67
N GLU A 223 -14.03 -11.82 -11.61
CA GLU A 223 -13.99 -11.40 -13.01
C GLU A 223 -14.15 -9.87 -13.16
N ASP A 224 -15.09 -9.30 -12.40
CA ASP A 224 -15.32 -7.85 -12.41
C ASP A 224 -14.13 -7.08 -11.84
N ILE A 225 -13.64 -7.49 -10.65
CA ILE A 225 -12.60 -6.73 -9.93
C ILE A 225 -11.19 -6.97 -10.46
N THR A 226 -10.98 -7.98 -11.31
CA THR A 226 -9.73 -8.24 -12.02
C THR A 226 -9.72 -7.73 -13.47
N SER A 227 -10.82 -7.16 -13.94
CA SER A 227 -10.88 -6.57 -15.27
C SER A 227 -9.98 -5.32 -15.37
N CYS A 228 -9.35 -5.11 -16.53
CA CYS A 228 -8.37 -4.04 -16.72
C CYS A 228 -8.94 -2.65 -16.38
N ASN A 229 -10.20 -2.40 -16.77
CA ASN A 229 -10.87 -1.11 -16.56
C ASN A 229 -11.30 -0.85 -15.10
N THR A 230 -11.14 -1.81 -14.20
CA THR A 230 -11.32 -1.59 -12.76
C THR A 230 -10.22 -0.71 -12.19
N CYS A 231 -9.00 -0.87 -12.68
CA CYS A 231 -7.81 -0.15 -12.21
C CYS A 231 -7.30 0.88 -13.22
N HIS A 232 -7.49 0.65 -14.52
CA HIS A 232 -6.97 1.50 -15.60
C HIS A 232 -8.12 2.09 -16.43
N ARG A 233 -8.13 3.42 -16.58
CA ARG A 233 -9.16 4.15 -17.34
C ARG A 233 -8.51 5.11 -18.33
#